data_39bf3625f527b8cfa1961cf4fbdcbae9
#
_entry.id   39bf3625f527b8cfa1961cf4fbdcbae9
#
_cell.length_a   1.000
_cell.length_b   1.000
_cell.length_c   1.000
_cell.angle_alpha   90.00
_cell.angle_beta   90.00
_cell.angle_gamma   90.00
#
_symmetry.space_group_name_H-M   'P 1'
#
loop_
_entity.id
_entity.type
_entity.pdbx_description
1 polymer ?
#
loop_
_entity_poly.entity_id
_entity_poly.type
_entity_poly.pdbx_seq_one_letter_code
_entity_poly.pdbx_strand_id
1 'polypeptide(L)'
;MKQTSGRYEIKNKLGMHARAAAEFVQLANKYRAEIKVRKGEVEANGKSIMSVLTLAALQGEFIEVAASGADCEEALEALGGLIDGRFGEEE
;
A
#
# COMPACT_ATOMS: atom_id res chain seq x y z
N MET A 1 14.01 -16.44 -2.81
CA MET A 1 13.14 -15.76 -1.88
C MET A 1 11.76 -15.57 -2.51
N LYS A 2 10.72 -15.79 -1.74
CA LYS A 2 9.36 -15.67 -2.23
C LYS A 2 8.97 -14.19 -2.39
N GLN A 3 8.30 -13.85 -3.48
CA GLN A 3 7.83 -12.49 -3.71
C GLN A 3 6.56 -12.50 -4.54
N THR A 4 5.77 -11.44 -4.39
CA THR A 4 4.52 -11.26 -5.12
C THR A 4 4.24 -9.77 -5.25
N SER A 5 3.38 -9.42 -6.20
CA SER A 5 2.99 -8.02 -6.37
C SER A 5 1.58 -7.93 -6.93
N GLY A 6 0.97 -6.77 -6.78
CA GLY A 6 -0.34 -6.47 -7.32
C GLY A 6 -0.46 -4.99 -7.63
N ARG A 7 -1.38 -4.69 -8.55
CA ARG A 7 -1.68 -3.32 -8.96
C ARG A 7 -3.07 -2.95 -8.44
N TYR A 8 -3.18 -1.80 -7.81
CA TYR A 8 -4.43 -1.39 -7.15
C TYR A 8 -4.79 0.04 -7.49
N GLU A 9 -6.08 0.28 -7.70
CA GLU A 9 -6.60 1.62 -7.89
C GLU A 9 -6.90 2.26 -6.55
N ILE A 10 -6.52 3.51 -6.38
CA ILE A 10 -6.88 4.29 -5.19
C ILE A 10 -8.34 4.72 -5.36
N LYS A 11 -9.23 4.15 -4.57
CA LYS A 11 -10.68 4.34 -4.73
C LYS A 11 -11.27 5.40 -3.81
N ASN A 12 -10.61 5.68 -2.70
CA ASN A 12 -11.13 6.65 -1.75
C ASN A 12 -10.92 8.08 -2.24
N LYS A 13 -11.86 8.94 -1.91
CA LYS A 13 -11.89 10.32 -2.40
C LYS A 13 -10.63 11.11 -2.06
N LEU A 14 -10.15 10.94 -0.83
CA LEU A 14 -8.98 11.70 -0.33
C LEU A 14 -7.63 11.12 -0.74
N GLY A 15 -7.64 9.94 -1.36
CA GLY A 15 -6.39 9.30 -1.78
C GLY A 15 -5.54 8.84 -0.61
N MET A 16 -4.23 8.74 -0.84
CA MET A 16 -3.27 8.29 0.15
C MET A 16 -2.85 9.45 1.06
N HIS A 17 -3.82 10.00 1.81
CA HIS A 17 -3.57 11.07 2.79
C HIS A 17 -2.95 10.48 4.07
N ALA A 18 -2.64 11.34 5.03
CA ALA A 18 -1.87 10.93 6.21
C ALA A 18 -2.50 9.76 6.97
N ARG A 19 -3.82 9.77 7.18
CA ARG A 19 -4.48 8.68 7.89
C ARG A 19 -4.46 7.38 7.09
N ALA A 20 -4.72 7.44 5.79
CA ALA A 20 -4.67 6.26 4.94
C ALA A 20 -3.26 5.67 4.91
N ALA A 21 -2.25 6.53 4.79
CA ALA A 21 -0.85 6.09 4.81
C ALA A 21 -0.50 5.43 6.15
N ALA A 22 -0.99 6.00 7.27
CA ALA A 22 -0.76 5.40 8.58
C ALA A 22 -1.40 4.02 8.69
N GLU A 23 -2.63 3.87 8.21
CA GLU A 23 -3.31 2.57 8.23
C GLU A 23 -2.57 1.55 7.36
N PHE A 24 -2.13 1.96 6.19
CA PHE A 24 -1.36 1.09 5.30
C PHE A 24 -0.07 0.61 5.99
N VAL A 25 0.68 1.55 6.55
CA VAL A 25 1.97 1.25 7.18
C VAL A 25 1.79 0.36 8.42
N GLN A 26 0.78 0.66 9.24
CA GLN A 26 0.49 -0.16 10.42
C GLN A 26 0.18 -1.61 10.02
N LEU A 27 -0.60 -1.80 8.97
CA LEU A 27 -0.92 -3.13 8.48
C LEU A 27 0.32 -3.81 7.92
N ALA A 28 1.11 -3.08 7.10
CA ALA A 28 2.34 -3.62 6.51
C ALA A 28 3.32 -4.09 7.59
N ASN A 29 3.39 -3.37 8.70
CA ASN A 29 4.33 -3.70 9.78
C ASN A 29 3.92 -4.94 10.57
N LYS A 30 2.74 -5.49 10.35
CA LYS A 30 2.33 -6.76 10.96
C LYS A 30 2.98 -7.96 10.27
N TYR A 31 3.57 -7.75 9.12
CA TYR A 31 4.18 -8.82 8.32
C TYR A 31 5.69 -8.67 8.30
N ARG A 32 6.40 -9.79 8.14
CA ARG A 32 7.86 -9.78 8.04
C ARG A 32 8.31 -9.40 6.63
N ALA A 33 7.49 -9.64 5.63
CA ALA A 33 7.82 -9.35 4.25
C ALA A 33 8.20 -7.88 4.09
N GLU A 34 9.17 -7.63 3.22
CA GLU A 34 9.50 -6.28 2.80
C GLU A 34 8.38 -5.79 1.88
N ILE A 35 7.92 -4.58 2.09
CA ILE A 35 6.82 -4.00 1.31
C ILE A 35 7.31 -2.76 0.59
N LYS A 36 7.16 -2.76 -0.74
CA LYS A 36 7.46 -1.59 -1.57
C LYS A 36 6.20 -1.16 -2.29
N VAL A 37 6.03 0.14 -2.40
CA VAL A 37 4.87 0.72 -3.09
C VAL A 37 5.39 1.65 -4.17
N ARG A 38 4.85 1.53 -5.38
CA ARG A 38 5.31 2.35 -6.49
C ARG A 38 4.14 3.01 -7.20
N LYS A 39 4.33 4.27 -7.56
CA LYS A 39 3.43 4.99 -8.44
C LYS A 39 4.28 5.58 -9.58
N GLY A 40 4.09 5.07 -10.79
CA GLY A 40 4.95 5.44 -11.90
C GLY A 40 6.39 5.06 -11.61
N GLU A 41 7.27 6.04 -11.60
CA GLU A 41 8.69 5.82 -11.32
C GLU A 41 9.07 6.10 -9.87
N VAL A 42 8.12 6.55 -9.05
CA VAL A 42 8.38 6.85 -7.64
C VAL A 42 8.14 5.60 -6.80
N GLU A 43 9.16 5.20 -6.05
CA GLU A 43 9.08 4.02 -5.19
C GLU A 43 9.19 4.44 -3.73
N ALA A 44 8.42 3.79 -2.87
CA ALA A 44 8.38 4.10 -1.44
C ALA A 44 8.49 2.82 -0.63
N ASN A 45 9.03 2.97 0.58
CA ASN A 45 9.05 1.89 1.57
C ASN A 45 7.65 1.81 2.20
N GLY A 46 6.97 0.69 2.00
CA GLY A 46 5.61 0.49 2.50
C GLY A 46 5.47 0.42 4.01
N LYS A 47 6.58 0.43 4.73
CA LYS A 47 6.59 0.42 6.20
C LYS A 47 6.97 1.76 6.81
N SER A 48 7.05 2.82 5.99
CA SER A 48 7.38 4.17 6.43
C SER A 48 6.28 5.13 5.97
N ILE A 49 5.61 5.78 6.93
CA ILE A 49 4.52 6.73 6.63
C ILE A 49 5.03 7.86 5.74
N MET A 50 6.16 8.44 6.09
CA MET A 50 6.72 9.55 5.32
C MET A 50 7.04 9.12 3.88
N SER A 51 7.58 7.92 3.72
CA SER A 51 7.91 7.39 2.41
C SER A 51 6.65 7.21 1.56
N VAL A 52 5.62 6.59 2.12
CA VAL A 52 4.35 6.35 1.42
C VAL A 52 3.69 7.66 1.00
N LEU A 53 3.75 8.68 1.85
CA LEU A 53 3.19 10.00 1.54
C LEU A 53 3.87 10.65 0.33
N THR A 54 5.13 10.34 0.06
CA THR A 54 5.83 10.93 -1.10
C THR A 54 5.22 10.50 -2.42
N LEU A 55 4.45 9.40 -2.44
CA LEU A 55 3.78 8.95 -3.67
C LEU A 55 2.69 9.92 -4.13
N ALA A 56 2.11 10.66 -3.20
CA ALA A 56 1.03 11.61 -3.50
C ALA A 56 -0.07 10.96 -4.36
N ALA A 57 -0.43 9.72 -4.03
CA ALA A 57 -1.39 8.96 -4.83
C ALA A 57 -2.81 9.48 -4.59
N LEU A 58 -3.48 9.87 -5.67
CA LEU A 58 -4.82 10.46 -5.64
C LEU A 58 -5.87 9.48 -6.12
N GLN A 59 -7.14 9.79 -5.82
CA GLN A 59 -8.26 8.97 -6.29
C GLN A 59 -8.16 8.75 -7.81
N GLY A 60 -8.36 7.51 -8.21
CA GLY A 60 -8.30 7.12 -9.62
C GLY A 60 -6.91 6.75 -10.12
N GLU A 61 -5.88 7.08 -9.37
CA GLU A 61 -4.52 6.69 -9.73
C GLU A 61 -4.23 5.26 -9.27
N PHE A 62 -3.28 4.61 -9.92
CA PHE A 62 -2.90 3.24 -9.60
C PHE A 62 -1.55 3.21 -8.89
N ILE A 63 -1.45 2.29 -7.94
CA ILE A 63 -0.18 1.99 -7.29
C ILE A 63 0.12 0.50 -7.44
N GLU A 64 1.40 0.17 -7.42
CA GLU A 64 1.83 -1.21 -7.40
C GLU A 64 2.41 -1.53 -6.02
N VAL A 65 1.96 -2.61 -5.41
CA VAL A 65 2.46 -3.06 -4.11
C VAL A 65 3.22 -4.35 -4.34
N ALA A 66 4.47 -4.39 -3.91
CA ALA A 66 5.30 -5.58 -4.01
C ALA A 66 5.70 -6.04 -2.61
N ALA A 67 5.57 -7.33 -2.36
CA ALA A 67 5.92 -7.93 -1.08
C ALA A 67 6.93 -9.04 -1.31
N SER A 68 7.96 -9.12 -0.46
CA SER A 68 9.04 -10.10 -0.59
C SER A 68 9.35 -10.67 0.79
N GLY A 69 9.24 -11.99 0.93
CA GLY A 69 9.48 -12.68 2.20
C GLY A 69 8.52 -13.84 2.39
N ALA A 70 8.66 -14.55 3.49
CA ALA A 70 7.90 -15.79 3.73
C ALA A 70 6.40 -15.57 3.76
N ASP A 71 5.94 -14.44 4.33
CA ASP A 71 4.52 -14.12 4.46
C ASP A 71 4.03 -13.10 3.43
N CYS A 72 4.72 -13.01 2.30
CA CYS A 72 4.42 -11.98 1.29
C CYS A 72 3.01 -12.10 0.71
N GLU A 73 2.50 -13.31 0.53
CA GLU A 73 1.17 -13.48 -0.04
C GLU A 73 0.07 -13.00 0.90
N GLU A 74 0.20 -13.34 2.17
CA GLU A 74 -0.76 -12.86 3.18
C GLU A 74 -0.69 -11.34 3.32
N ALA A 75 0.52 -10.79 3.28
CA ALA A 75 0.72 -9.35 3.36
C ALA A 75 0.06 -8.63 2.18
N LEU A 76 0.29 -9.13 0.96
CA LEU A 76 -0.29 -8.51 -0.22
C LEU A 76 -1.81 -8.57 -0.21
N GLU A 77 -2.37 -9.71 0.19
CA GLU A 77 -3.83 -9.85 0.27
C GLU A 77 -4.42 -8.86 1.25
N ALA A 78 -3.81 -8.73 2.43
CA ALA A 78 -4.28 -7.80 3.46
C ALA A 78 -4.21 -6.35 2.99
N LEU A 79 -3.08 -5.96 2.40
CA LEU A 79 -2.89 -4.59 1.92
C LEU A 79 -3.81 -4.28 0.74
N GLY A 80 -3.97 -5.22 -0.17
CA GLY A 80 -4.91 -5.07 -1.28
C GLY A 80 -6.34 -4.89 -0.81
N GLY A 81 -6.75 -5.67 0.21
CA GLY A 81 -8.08 -5.53 0.81
C GLY A 81 -8.29 -4.16 1.44
N LEU A 82 -7.26 -3.62 2.09
CA LEU A 82 -7.33 -2.30 2.70
C LEU A 82 -7.54 -1.22 1.62
N ILE A 83 -6.78 -1.29 0.53
CA ILE A 83 -6.90 -0.34 -0.58
C ILE A 83 -8.26 -0.45 -1.23
N ASP A 84 -8.70 -1.66 -1.56
CA ASP A 84 -9.99 -1.90 -2.20
C ASP A 84 -11.16 -1.49 -1.31
N GLY A 85 -10.99 -1.58 0.00
CA GLY A 85 -11.98 -1.14 0.99
C GLY A 85 -11.92 0.35 1.29
N ARG A 86 -11.21 1.14 0.47
CA ARG A 86 -11.08 2.61 0.62
C ARG A 86 -10.51 3.03 1.97
N PHE A 87 -9.61 2.21 2.53
CA PHE A 87 -9.03 2.46 3.86
C PHE A 87 -10.10 2.66 4.94
N GLY A 88 -11.27 2.04 4.76
CA GLY A 88 -12.38 2.18 5.68
C GLY A 88 -13.18 3.49 5.54
N GLU A 89 -12.85 4.33 4.58
CA GLU A 89 -13.57 5.59 4.32
C GLU A 89 -14.81 5.32 3.48
N GLU A 90 -15.85 6.12 3.69
CA GLU A 90 -17.09 5.94 2.94
C GLU A 90 -16.98 6.42 1.49
N GLU A 91 -16.08 7.35 1.24
CA GLU A 91 -15.92 7.93 -0.09
C GLU A 91 -14.51 7.75 -0.64
#